data_702b3096f9f8d4f2c5d259cfe08228c7
#
_entry.id   702b3096f9f8d4f2c5d259cfe08228c7
#
_cell.length_a   1.000
_cell.length_b   1.000
_cell.length_c   1.000
_cell.angle_alpha   90.00
_cell.angle_beta   90.00
_cell.angle_gamma   90.00
#
_symmetry.space_group_name_H-M   'P 1'
#
loop_
_entity.id
_entity.type
_entity.pdbx_description
1 polymer ?
#
loop_
_entity_poly.entity_id
_entity_poly.type
_entity_poly.pdbx_seq_one_letter_code
_entity_poly.pdbx_strand_id
1 'polypeptide(L)'
;MIYVDADACPVKPEILKVAERLGMEVTFVANSGLRPSRDPMVRNVIVSNAFDAADNWIADNTGPTDVVVTADVPLAVRCVAKGSFVTGPTGRVFDETNIGMASAMRDLGAHLRETGESKGYNASFSPKDRSRFLETFDRLCRRAKNA
;
A
#
# COMPACT_ATOMS: atom_id res chain seq x y z
N MET A 1 4.59 7.40 -10.48
CA MET A 1 3.96 7.92 -9.25
C MET A 1 3.77 6.80 -8.25
N ILE A 2 4.09 7.07 -7.01
CA ILE A 2 3.86 6.14 -5.90
C ILE A 2 2.68 6.66 -5.08
N TYR A 3 1.67 5.84 -4.87
CA TYR A 3 0.53 6.15 -4.00
C TYR A 3 0.62 5.29 -2.74
N VAL A 4 0.45 5.91 -1.58
CA VAL A 4 0.57 5.23 -0.30
C VAL A 4 -0.71 5.42 0.51
N ASP A 5 -1.32 4.31 0.89
CA ASP A 5 -2.40 4.29 1.87
C ASP A 5 -1.74 4.52 3.24
N ALA A 6 -1.71 5.78 3.68
CA ALA A 6 -0.82 6.21 4.74
C ALA A 6 -1.36 5.97 6.14
N ASP A 7 -2.64 5.67 6.30
CA ASP A 7 -3.19 5.31 7.61
C ASP A 7 -2.60 3.97 8.05
N ALA A 8 -1.95 3.96 9.20
CA ALA A 8 -1.29 2.78 9.76
C ALA A 8 -0.17 2.19 8.86
N CYS A 9 0.56 3.04 8.14
CA CYS A 9 1.69 2.59 7.33
C CYS A 9 3.02 2.72 8.11
N PRO A 10 3.70 1.62 8.46
CA PRO A 10 4.93 1.68 9.24
C PRO A 10 6.20 1.88 8.42
N VAL A 11 6.09 1.96 7.09
CA VAL A 11 7.27 2.00 6.19
C VAL A 11 7.42 3.31 5.42
N LYS A 12 6.85 4.40 5.93
CA LYS A 12 6.97 5.72 5.28
C LYS A 12 8.42 6.15 5.02
N PRO A 13 9.35 6.02 6.01
CA PRO A 13 10.75 6.39 5.75
C PRO A 13 11.41 5.57 4.64
N GLU A 14 11.10 4.30 4.55
CA GLU A 14 11.62 3.41 3.52
C GLU A 14 11.10 3.78 2.13
N ILE A 15 9.83 4.14 2.05
CA ILE A 15 9.21 4.61 0.80
C ILE A 15 9.91 5.88 0.31
N LEU A 16 10.13 6.83 1.20
CA LEU A 16 10.80 8.09 0.86
C LEU A 16 12.24 7.87 0.38
N LYS A 17 12.97 6.95 1.01
CA LYS A 17 14.33 6.59 0.60
C LYS A 17 14.40 6.07 -0.83
N VAL A 18 13.53 5.13 -1.15
CA VAL A 18 13.51 4.52 -2.49
C VAL A 18 13.05 5.55 -3.53
N ALA A 19 12.01 6.31 -3.22
CA ALA A 19 11.49 7.34 -4.12
C ALA A 19 12.53 8.40 -4.45
N GLU A 20 13.27 8.89 -3.45
CA GLU A 20 14.34 9.86 -3.63
C GLU A 20 15.44 9.31 -4.53
N ARG A 21 15.88 8.10 -4.25
CA ARG A 21 16.95 7.45 -5.02
C ARG A 21 16.57 7.26 -6.49
N LEU A 22 15.31 6.92 -6.77
CA LEU A 22 14.83 6.65 -8.12
C LEU A 22 14.21 7.86 -8.80
N GLY A 23 14.11 9.00 -8.10
CA GLY A 23 13.51 10.22 -8.67
C GLY A 23 12.01 10.09 -8.94
N MET A 24 11.28 9.39 -8.08
CA MET A 24 9.83 9.18 -8.23
C MET A 24 9.04 10.05 -7.27
N GLU A 25 7.91 10.55 -7.74
CA GLU A 25 6.98 11.30 -6.89
C GLU A 25 6.17 10.35 -6.00
N VAL A 26 5.90 10.80 -4.77
CA VAL A 26 5.12 10.05 -3.77
C VAL A 26 3.92 10.87 -3.34
N THR A 27 2.75 10.25 -3.31
CA THR A 27 1.54 10.83 -2.74
C THR A 27 1.07 9.96 -1.57
N PHE A 28 1.10 10.53 -0.37
CA PHE A 28 0.52 9.90 0.82
C PHE A 28 -0.94 10.32 0.93
N VAL A 29 -1.81 9.37 1.12
CA VAL A 29 -3.26 9.60 1.25
C VAL A 29 -3.71 9.09 2.62
N ALA A 30 -4.34 9.94 3.40
CA ALA A 30 -4.82 9.59 4.74
C ALA A 30 -6.01 10.45 5.15
N ASN A 31 -6.72 10.03 6.20
CA ASN A 31 -7.81 10.81 6.77
C ASN A 31 -7.29 12.00 7.59
N SER A 32 -6.11 11.86 8.20
CA SER A 32 -5.50 12.89 9.02
C SER A 32 -4.07 12.48 9.41
N GLY A 33 -3.38 13.36 10.13
CA GLY A 33 -2.12 13.01 10.77
C GLY A 33 -0.88 13.01 9.88
N LEU A 34 -0.98 13.51 8.66
CA LEU A 34 0.18 13.66 7.79
C LEU A 34 0.91 14.97 8.08
N ARG A 35 2.21 14.88 8.24
CA ARG A 35 3.05 16.07 8.39
C ARG A 35 3.39 16.63 7.02
N PRO A 36 3.29 17.98 6.84
CA PRO A 36 3.73 18.60 5.59
C PRO A 36 5.19 18.28 5.30
N SER A 37 5.49 18.01 4.03
CA SER A 37 6.85 17.82 3.56
C SER A 37 7.32 19.02 2.79
N ARG A 38 8.60 19.37 2.93
CA ARG A 38 9.23 20.42 2.13
C ARG A 38 9.74 19.94 0.78
N ASP A 39 9.76 18.61 0.60
CA ASP A 39 10.20 18.00 -0.65
C ASP A 39 9.10 18.15 -1.70
N PRO A 40 9.38 18.81 -2.84
CA PRO A 40 8.38 18.98 -3.90
C PRO A 40 7.95 17.66 -4.54
N MET A 41 8.72 16.60 -4.37
CA MET A 41 8.38 15.27 -4.86
C MET A 41 7.42 14.51 -3.94
N VAL A 42 7.14 15.05 -2.76
CA VAL A 42 6.26 14.42 -1.77
C VAL A 42 4.99 15.23 -1.61
N ARG A 43 3.85 14.60 -1.82
CA ARG A 43 2.53 15.22 -1.71
C ARG A 43 1.71 14.51 -0.66
N ASN A 44 1.01 15.27 0.15
CA ASN A 44 0.05 14.74 1.13
C ASN A 44 -1.37 15.09 0.69
N VAL A 45 -2.23 14.10 0.63
CA VAL A 45 -3.66 14.26 0.33
C VAL A 45 -4.45 13.86 1.55
N ILE A 46 -5.16 14.80 2.13
CA ILE A 46 -6.05 14.55 3.27
C ILE A 46 -7.46 14.40 2.71
N VAL A 47 -8.06 13.24 2.95
CA VAL A 47 -9.43 12.91 2.55
C VAL A 47 -10.35 12.97 3.74
N SER A 48 -11.67 12.88 3.50
CA SER A 48 -12.65 12.89 4.59
C SER A 48 -12.53 11.66 5.47
N ASN A 49 -13.14 11.70 6.68
CA ASN A 49 -13.22 10.54 7.56
C ASN A 49 -14.25 9.50 7.11
N ALA A 50 -14.89 9.69 5.96
CA ALA A 50 -15.82 8.74 5.42
C ALA A 50 -15.13 7.40 5.16
N PHE A 51 -15.86 6.31 5.41
CA PHE A 51 -15.39 4.97 5.11
C PHE A 51 -14.98 4.89 3.63
N ASP A 52 -13.85 4.27 3.33
CA ASP A 52 -13.31 4.11 1.98
C ASP A 52 -12.86 5.39 1.27
N ALA A 53 -12.85 6.55 1.91
CA ALA A 53 -12.46 7.79 1.23
C ALA A 53 -11.03 7.72 0.67
N ALA A 54 -10.07 7.24 1.45
CA ALA A 54 -8.69 7.07 1.00
C ALA A 54 -8.59 6.01 -0.10
N ASP A 55 -9.28 4.89 0.06
CA ASP A 55 -9.29 3.81 -0.91
C ASP A 55 -9.84 4.28 -2.26
N ASN A 56 -10.95 5.00 -2.23
CA ASN A 56 -11.57 5.52 -3.45
C ASN A 56 -10.65 6.51 -4.15
N TRP A 57 -10.01 7.39 -3.39
CA TRP A 57 -9.10 8.38 -3.96
C TRP A 57 -7.92 7.70 -4.69
N ILE A 58 -7.29 6.71 -4.04
CA ILE A 58 -6.16 5.97 -4.62
C ILE A 58 -6.61 5.20 -5.87
N ALA A 59 -7.71 4.45 -5.77
CA ALA A 59 -8.21 3.65 -6.88
C ALA A 59 -8.60 4.50 -8.09
N ASP A 60 -9.12 5.71 -7.85
CA ASP A 60 -9.52 6.62 -8.93
C ASP A 60 -8.32 7.29 -9.62
N ASN A 61 -7.18 7.41 -8.94
CA ASN A 61 -6.01 8.12 -9.45
C ASN A 61 -4.90 7.21 -9.97
N THR A 62 -4.84 5.96 -9.54
CA THR A 62 -3.77 5.04 -9.94
C THR A 62 -3.94 4.52 -11.37
N GLY A 63 -2.85 4.14 -12.00
CA GLY A 63 -2.83 3.62 -13.38
C GLY A 63 -1.68 2.64 -13.63
N PRO A 64 -1.46 2.23 -14.90
CA PRO A 64 -0.60 1.09 -15.24
C PRO A 64 0.87 1.19 -14.83
N THR A 65 1.44 2.37 -14.71
CA THR A 65 2.85 2.51 -14.34
C THR A 65 3.05 3.03 -12.93
N ASP A 66 1.99 3.04 -12.15
CA ASP A 66 2.03 3.51 -10.78
C ASP A 66 2.30 2.36 -9.81
N VAL A 67 2.85 2.70 -8.63
CA VAL A 67 3.09 1.76 -7.55
C VAL A 67 2.20 2.14 -6.37
N VAL A 68 1.51 1.16 -5.79
CA VAL A 68 0.60 1.39 -4.66
C VAL A 68 1.09 0.57 -3.46
N VAL A 69 1.13 1.21 -2.30
CA VAL A 69 1.45 0.55 -1.03
C VAL A 69 0.20 0.57 -0.15
N THR A 70 -0.33 -0.60 0.14
CA THR A 70 -1.50 -0.75 1.00
C THR A 70 -1.56 -2.12 1.67
N ALA A 71 -2.08 -2.16 2.89
CA ALA A 71 -2.41 -3.42 3.58
C ALA A 71 -3.87 -3.83 3.33
N ASP A 72 -4.66 -2.98 2.70
CA ASP A 72 -6.08 -3.23 2.44
C ASP A 72 -6.26 -4.06 1.18
N VAL A 73 -6.72 -5.30 1.33
CA VAL A 73 -6.88 -6.24 0.21
C VAL A 73 -7.94 -5.76 -0.80
N PRO A 74 -9.12 -5.27 -0.41
CA PRO A 74 -10.07 -4.71 -1.37
C PRO A 74 -9.49 -3.57 -2.22
N LEU A 75 -8.70 -2.68 -1.63
CA LEU A 75 -8.02 -1.64 -2.41
C LEU A 75 -6.99 -2.26 -3.36
N ALA A 76 -6.22 -3.24 -2.89
CA ALA A 76 -5.25 -3.93 -3.73
C ALA A 76 -5.92 -4.56 -4.97
N VAL A 77 -7.08 -5.19 -4.79
CA VAL A 77 -7.86 -5.75 -5.91
C VAL A 77 -8.16 -4.68 -6.96
N ARG A 78 -8.64 -3.52 -6.51
CA ARG A 78 -8.98 -2.41 -7.42
C ARG A 78 -7.77 -1.87 -8.17
N CYS A 79 -6.63 -1.75 -7.48
CA CYS A 79 -5.39 -1.23 -8.08
C CYS A 79 -4.76 -2.22 -9.06
N VAL A 80 -4.78 -3.51 -8.74
CA VAL A 80 -4.32 -4.56 -9.66
C VAL A 80 -5.15 -4.54 -10.95
N ALA A 81 -6.46 -4.36 -10.83
CA ALA A 81 -7.34 -4.26 -11.99
C ALA A 81 -7.02 -3.05 -12.89
N LYS A 82 -6.42 -2.00 -12.32
CA LYS A 82 -5.94 -0.83 -13.07
C LYS A 82 -4.57 -1.02 -13.70
N GLY A 83 -3.92 -2.16 -13.47
CA GLY A 83 -2.59 -2.44 -13.98
C GLY A 83 -1.45 -1.90 -13.13
N SER A 84 -1.73 -1.38 -11.94
CA SER A 84 -0.71 -0.86 -11.04
C SER A 84 0.11 -1.99 -10.39
N PHE A 85 1.33 -1.67 -9.99
CA PHE A 85 2.16 -2.56 -9.16
C PHE A 85 1.78 -2.33 -7.69
N VAL A 86 1.39 -3.38 -6.98
CA VAL A 86 0.84 -3.24 -5.63
C VAL A 86 1.62 -4.09 -4.63
N THR A 87 1.99 -3.51 -3.50
CA THR A 87 2.62 -4.24 -2.40
C THR A 87 2.05 -3.80 -1.05
N GLY A 88 2.02 -4.72 -0.10
CA GLY A 88 1.73 -4.40 1.29
C GLY A 88 2.99 -3.95 2.03
N PRO A 89 2.84 -3.41 3.24
CA PRO A 89 3.97 -2.87 4.02
C PRO A 89 4.94 -3.94 4.53
N THR A 90 4.60 -5.21 4.44
CA THR A 90 5.49 -6.32 4.80
C THR A 90 6.24 -6.90 3.59
N GLY A 91 6.07 -6.30 2.41
CA GLY A 91 6.70 -6.78 1.17
C GLY A 91 5.89 -7.83 0.42
N ARG A 92 4.63 -8.05 0.81
CA ARG A 92 3.75 -8.95 0.07
C ARG A 92 3.29 -8.29 -1.22
N VAL A 93 3.62 -8.87 -2.36
CA VAL A 93 3.21 -8.38 -3.67
C VAL A 93 1.80 -8.88 -4.00
N PHE A 94 0.95 -7.99 -4.48
CA PHE A 94 -0.36 -8.35 -5.03
C PHE A 94 -0.32 -8.20 -6.54
N ASP A 95 -0.70 -9.25 -7.26
CA ASP A 95 -0.76 -9.24 -8.71
C ASP A 95 -1.94 -10.08 -9.19
N GLU A 96 -2.13 -10.18 -10.50
CA GLU A 96 -3.24 -10.91 -11.09
C GLU A 96 -3.24 -12.40 -10.72
N THR A 97 -2.07 -12.96 -10.44
CA THR A 97 -1.94 -14.40 -10.14
C THR A 97 -2.32 -14.74 -8.72
N ASN A 98 -2.18 -13.81 -7.76
CA ASN A 98 -2.41 -14.09 -6.34
C ASN A 98 -3.58 -13.32 -5.71
N ILE A 99 -4.14 -12.32 -6.39
CA ILE A 99 -5.12 -11.42 -5.79
C ILE A 99 -6.42 -12.14 -5.39
N GLY A 100 -6.83 -13.13 -6.17
CA GLY A 100 -8.02 -13.92 -5.84
C GLY A 100 -7.86 -14.71 -4.54
N MET A 101 -6.71 -15.34 -4.34
CA MET A 101 -6.40 -16.05 -3.10
C MET A 101 -6.26 -15.09 -1.92
N ALA A 102 -5.63 -13.94 -2.10
CA ALA A 102 -5.51 -12.95 -1.04
C ALA A 102 -6.88 -12.46 -0.56
N SER A 103 -7.79 -12.21 -1.48
CA SER A 103 -9.17 -11.82 -1.17
C SER A 103 -9.91 -12.92 -0.42
N ALA A 104 -9.81 -14.17 -0.87
CA ALA A 104 -10.43 -15.32 -0.21
C ALA A 104 -9.89 -15.53 1.20
N MET A 105 -8.59 -15.41 1.40
CA MET A 105 -7.97 -15.57 2.72
C MET A 105 -8.39 -14.45 3.69
N ARG A 106 -8.59 -13.23 3.19
CA ARG A 106 -9.10 -12.13 3.99
C ARG A 106 -10.53 -12.43 4.47
N ASP A 107 -11.39 -12.89 3.56
CA ASP A 107 -12.78 -13.23 3.89
C ASP A 107 -12.85 -14.35 4.92
N LEU A 108 -12.02 -15.37 4.78
CA LEU A 108 -11.92 -16.46 5.76
C LEU A 108 -11.45 -15.93 7.11
N GLY A 109 -10.44 -15.06 7.14
CA GLY A 109 -9.94 -14.46 8.37
C GLY A 109 -11.01 -13.64 9.08
N ALA A 110 -11.82 -12.87 8.35
CA ALA A 110 -12.93 -12.11 8.91
C ALA A 110 -13.99 -13.04 9.50
N HIS A 111 -14.33 -14.12 8.79
CA HIS A 111 -15.29 -15.11 9.27
C HIS A 111 -14.82 -15.75 10.59
N LEU A 112 -13.57 -16.17 10.67
CA LEU A 112 -13.00 -16.77 11.88
C LEU A 112 -13.03 -15.80 13.07
N ARG A 113 -12.79 -14.52 12.84
CA ARG A 113 -12.88 -13.50 13.90
C ARG A 113 -14.31 -13.32 14.39
N GLU A 114 -15.28 -13.34 13.47
CA GLU A 114 -16.70 -13.22 13.82
C GLU A 114 -17.20 -14.42 14.63
N THR A 115 -16.69 -15.62 14.35
CA THR A 115 -17.07 -16.84 15.06
C THR A 115 -16.29 -17.03 16.37
N GLY A 116 -15.33 -16.19 16.66
CA GLY A 116 -14.50 -16.29 17.86
C GLY A 116 -13.42 -17.38 17.78
N GLU A 117 -13.25 -18.01 16.64
CA GLU A 117 -12.24 -19.05 16.43
C GLU A 117 -10.84 -18.49 16.25
N SER A 118 -10.75 -17.21 15.85
CA SER A 118 -9.49 -16.49 15.70
C SER A 118 -9.38 -15.46 16.82
N LYS A 119 -8.20 -15.37 17.44
CA LYS A 119 -7.93 -14.42 18.52
C LYS A 119 -7.61 -13.01 18.02
N GLY A 120 -7.77 -12.71 16.73
CA GLY A 120 -7.48 -11.40 16.19
C GLY A 120 -6.02 -10.99 16.36
N TYR A 121 -5.11 -11.95 16.34
CA TYR A 121 -3.70 -11.69 16.54
C TYR A 121 -3.10 -10.94 15.37
N ASN A 122 -2.64 -9.71 15.62
CA ASN A 122 -1.86 -8.94 14.65
C ASN A 122 -0.39 -9.11 15.00
N ALA A 123 0.34 -9.80 14.14
CA ALA A 123 1.77 -9.90 14.31
C ALA A 123 2.39 -8.49 14.29
N SER A 124 3.26 -8.20 15.25
CA SER A 124 3.98 -6.94 15.27
C SER A 124 4.85 -6.81 14.03
N PHE A 125 4.90 -5.60 13.48
CA PHE A 125 5.78 -5.31 12.36
C PHE A 125 7.24 -5.49 12.78
N SER A 126 7.98 -6.36 12.10
CA SER A 126 9.33 -6.76 12.50
C SER A 126 10.41 -6.12 11.61
N PRO A 127 11.68 -6.09 12.05
CA PRO A 127 12.79 -5.68 11.19
C PRO A 127 12.89 -6.52 9.90
N LYS A 128 12.54 -7.79 9.96
CA LYS A 128 12.47 -8.67 8.80
C LYS A 128 11.44 -8.19 7.78
N ASP A 129 10.27 -7.78 8.27
CA ASP A 129 9.21 -7.24 7.43
C ASP A 129 9.67 -5.96 6.73
N ARG A 130 10.37 -5.09 7.46
CA ARG A 130 10.92 -3.84 6.93
C ARG A 130 11.94 -4.10 5.83
N SER A 131 12.85 -5.05 6.04
CA SER A 131 13.87 -5.42 5.05
C SER A 131 13.22 -6.03 3.80
N ARG A 132 12.25 -6.90 3.99
CA ARG A 132 11.51 -7.51 2.88
C ARG A 132 10.76 -6.46 2.08
N PHE A 133 10.14 -5.50 2.77
CA PHE A 133 9.45 -4.40 2.10
C PHE A 133 10.42 -3.58 1.24
N LEU A 134 11.57 -3.19 1.79
CA LEU A 134 12.55 -2.41 1.05
C LEU A 134 12.99 -3.09 -0.24
N GLU A 135 13.31 -4.37 -0.16
CA GLU A 135 13.74 -5.15 -1.32
C GLU A 135 12.63 -5.23 -2.38
N THR A 136 11.43 -5.58 -1.95
CA THR A 136 10.28 -5.73 -2.84
C THR A 136 9.87 -4.40 -3.46
N PHE A 137 9.77 -3.36 -2.64
CA PHE A 137 9.35 -2.04 -3.09
C PHE A 137 10.34 -1.44 -4.10
N ASP A 138 11.64 -1.56 -3.82
CA ASP A 138 12.67 -1.11 -4.75
C ASP A 138 12.53 -1.79 -6.11
N ARG A 139 12.33 -3.10 -6.10
CA ARG A 139 12.14 -3.88 -7.32
C ARG A 139 10.91 -3.44 -8.12
N LEU A 140 9.78 -3.25 -7.42
CA LEU A 140 8.55 -2.80 -8.08
C LEU A 140 8.68 -1.39 -8.65
N CYS A 141 9.32 -0.48 -7.92
CA CYS A 141 9.53 0.89 -8.40
C CYS A 141 10.42 0.92 -9.65
N ARG A 142 11.47 0.10 -9.68
CA ARG A 142 12.33 0.00 -10.86
C ARG A 142 11.58 -0.55 -12.07
N ARG A 143 10.73 -1.55 -11.85
CA ARG A 143 9.88 -2.10 -12.93
C ARG A 143 8.90 -1.06 -13.43
N ALA A 144 8.25 -0.34 -12.55
CA ALA A 144 7.30 0.71 -12.93
C ALA A 144 7.97 1.83 -13.70
N LYS A 145 9.17 2.24 -13.29
CA LYS A 145 9.93 3.30 -13.95
C LYS A 145 10.37 2.90 -15.35
N ASN A 146 10.63 1.62 -15.60
CA ASN A 146 11.09 1.10 -16.88
C ASN A 146 9.95 0.55 -17.74
N ALA A 147 8.73 0.63 -17.27
CA ALA A 147 7.56 0.16 -18.00
C ALA A 147 7.15 1.11 -19.13
#